data_6a5ee47e9ddfb0d00fd940d2b1f4d529
#
_entry.id   6a5ee47e9ddfb0d00fd940d2b1f4d529
#
_cell.length_a   1.000
_cell.length_b   1.000
_cell.length_c   1.000
_cell.angle_alpha   90.00
_cell.angle_beta   90.00
_cell.angle_gamma   90.00
#
_symmetry.space_group_name_H-M   'P 1'
#
loop_
_entity.id
_entity.type
_entity.pdbx_description
1 polymer ?
#
loop_
_entity_poly.entity_id
_entity_poly.type
_entity_poly.pdbx_seq_one_letter_code
_entity_poly.pdbx_strand_id
1 'polypeptide(L)'
;ELGVHNDVDALAFTGSTATGRQFLHYAADSNLKHVWLELGGKSANIVFEDAPDMEAAAQAAAWGIRFNSGQMCTAPTRLLSNSLALT
;
A
#
# COMPACT_ATOMS: atom_id res chain seq x y z
N GLU A 1 22.75 -0.70 -10.65
CA GLU A 1 23.82 -1.72 -10.54
C GLU A 1 23.42 -2.90 -9.67
N LEU A 2 22.97 -2.73 -8.42
CA LEU A 2 22.59 -3.82 -7.51
C LEU A 2 21.51 -4.75 -8.08
N GLY A 3 20.54 -4.20 -8.79
CA GLY A 3 19.43 -4.97 -9.37
C GLY A 3 19.86 -6.06 -10.34
N VAL A 4 20.93 -5.82 -11.11
CA VAL A 4 21.45 -6.75 -12.13
C VAL A 4 22.72 -7.50 -11.71
N HIS A 5 23.21 -7.25 -10.48
CA HIS A 5 24.45 -7.87 -10.02
C HIS A 5 24.24 -9.33 -9.64
N ASN A 6 25.02 -10.22 -10.21
CA ASN A 6 24.86 -11.67 -10.01
C ASN A 6 25.22 -12.17 -8.60
N ASP A 7 26.03 -11.43 -7.86
CA ASP A 7 26.42 -11.77 -6.46
C ASP A 7 25.47 -11.16 -5.41
N VAL A 8 24.35 -10.57 -5.85
CA VAL A 8 23.29 -10.09 -4.95
C VAL A 8 22.14 -11.08 -5.00
N ASP A 9 21.91 -11.82 -3.93
CA ASP A 9 20.91 -12.89 -3.85
C ASP A 9 19.50 -12.38 -3.57
N ALA A 10 19.38 -11.20 -2.97
CA ALA A 10 18.10 -10.64 -2.54
C ALA A 10 18.10 -9.11 -2.57
N LEU A 11 16.94 -8.52 -2.86
CA LEU A 11 16.76 -7.07 -2.90
C LEU A 11 15.38 -6.71 -2.34
N ALA A 12 15.34 -5.72 -1.46
CA ALA A 12 14.10 -5.11 -0.99
C ALA A 12 14.01 -3.68 -1.50
N PHE A 13 12.82 -3.29 -1.96
CA PHE A 13 12.58 -1.95 -2.51
C PHE A 13 11.24 -1.40 -2.04
N THR A 14 11.24 -0.15 -1.62
CA THR A 14 10.03 0.64 -1.35
C THR A 14 9.99 1.84 -2.28
N GLY A 15 8.88 2.03 -3.00
CA GLY A 15 8.71 3.18 -3.89
C GLY A 15 7.59 3.00 -4.91
N SER A 16 7.77 3.56 -6.12
CA SER A 16 6.74 3.51 -7.16
C SER A 16 6.59 2.12 -7.79
N THR A 17 5.37 1.78 -8.21
CA THR A 17 5.09 0.53 -8.94
C THR A 17 5.92 0.42 -10.22
N ALA A 18 6.11 1.54 -10.92
CA ALA A 18 6.92 1.55 -12.15
C ALA A 18 8.36 1.12 -11.87
N THR A 19 8.99 1.67 -10.82
CA THR A 19 10.35 1.30 -10.42
C THR A 19 10.39 -0.14 -9.88
N GLY A 20 9.39 -0.57 -9.10
CA GLY A 20 9.31 -1.95 -8.62
C GLY A 20 9.29 -2.98 -9.76
N ARG A 21 8.57 -2.70 -10.85
CA ARG A 21 8.58 -3.54 -12.06
C ARG A 21 9.98 -3.68 -12.66
N GLN A 22 10.78 -2.60 -12.65
CA GLN A 22 12.16 -2.67 -13.15
C GLN A 22 13.03 -3.64 -12.34
N PHE A 23 12.84 -3.72 -11.02
CA PHE A 23 13.59 -4.68 -10.21
C PHE A 23 13.24 -6.13 -10.53
N LEU A 24 11.98 -6.42 -10.86
CA LEU A 24 11.58 -7.75 -11.34
C LEU A 24 12.24 -8.09 -12.69
N HIS A 25 12.31 -7.13 -13.61
CA HIS A 25 13.05 -7.31 -14.86
C HIS A 25 14.55 -7.55 -14.59
N TYR A 26 15.16 -6.76 -13.72
CA TYR A 26 16.57 -6.95 -13.37
C TYR A 26 16.85 -8.32 -12.75
N ALA A 27 15.93 -8.82 -11.92
CA ALA A 27 16.06 -10.17 -11.37
C ALA A 27 15.96 -11.24 -12.46
N ALA A 28 15.01 -11.09 -13.40
CA ALA A 28 14.83 -12.01 -14.51
C ALA A 28 16.05 -12.02 -15.46
N ASP A 29 16.64 -10.85 -15.69
CA ASP A 29 17.77 -10.67 -16.60
C ASP A 29 19.14 -10.97 -15.95
N SER A 30 19.16 -11.41 -14.68
CA SER A 30 20.38 -11.73 -13.96
C SER A 30 20.33 -13.14 -13.34
N ASN A 31 20.41 -13.24 -12.02
CA ASN A 31 20.51 -14.50 -11.28
C ASN A 31 19.19 -15.00 -10.67
N LEU A 32 18.04 -14.43 -11.06
CA LEU A 32 16.72 -14.72 -10.50
C LEU A 32 16.65 -14.46 -8.98
N LYS A 33 17.32 -13.40 -8.52
CA LYS A 33 17.33 -13.00 -7.11
C LYS A 33 15.94 -12.77 -6.54
N HIS A 34 15.80 -12.97 -5.25
CA HIS A 34 14.56 -12.62 -4.55
C HIS A 34 14.35 -11.11 -4.52
N VAL A 35 13.14 -10.67 -4.88
CA VAL A 35 12.76 -9.26 -4.84
C VAL A 35 11.53 -9.08 -3.97
N TRP A 36 11.65 -8.30 -2.90
CA TRP A 36 10.54 -7.85 -2.06
C TRP A 36 10.17 -6.41 -2.41
N LEU A 37 8.90 -6.19 -2.68
CA LEU A 37 8.38 -4.90 -3.15
C LEU A 37 7.31 -4.37 -2.21
N GLU A 38 7.56 -3.17 -1.67
CA GLU A 38 6.57 -2.34 -1.00
C GLU A 38 6.26 -1.15 -1.92
N LEU A 39 5.06 -1.12 -2.47
CA LEU A 39 4.68 -0.20 -3.54
C LEU A 39 3.46 0.63 -3.15
N GLY A 40 3.06 1.54 -4.03
CA GLY A 40 1.87 2.35 -3.86
C GLY A 40 0.59 1.54 -3.89
N GLY A 41 -0.46 2.09 -3.29
CA GLY A 41 -1.77 1.46 -3.24
C GLY A 41 -2.84 2.42 -2.77
N LYS A 42 -4.08 1.93 -2.73
CA LYS A 42 -5.26 2.60 -2.18
C LYS A 42 -5.97 1.62 -1.27
N SER A 43 -5.60 1.63 0.02
CA SER A 43 -6.15 0.74 1.04
C SER A 43 -7.64 0.99 1.27
N ALA A 44 -8.39 -0.07 1.52
CA ALA A 44 -9.78 0.03 1.91
C ALA A 44 -9.91 0.29 3.41
N ASN A 45 -10.84 1.18 3.76
CA ASN A 45 -11.35 1.35 5.12
C ASN A 45 -12.80 0.86 5.11
N ILE A 46 -13.09 -0.22 5.82
CA ILE A 46 -14.40 -0.87 5.79
C ILE A 46 -15.09 -0.65 7.12
N VAL A 47 -16.26 -0.02 7.07
CA VAL A 47 -17.10 0.25 8.24
C VAL A 47 -18.42 -0.48 8.07
N PHE A 48 -18.68 -1.46 8.94
CA PHE A 48 -19.95 -2.20 8.96
C PHE A 48 -21.02 -1.44 9.73
N GLU A 49 -22.28 -1.77 9.47
CA GLU A 49 -23.46 -1.12 10.12
C GLU A 49 -23.55 -1.36 11.63
N ASP A 50 -22.95 -2.44 12.12
CA ASP A 50 -22.89 -2.82 13.52
C ASP A 50 -21.64 -2.30 14.25
N ALA A 51 -20.92 -1.35 13.66
CA ALA A 51 -19.78 -0.74 14.31
C ALA A 51 -20.21 -0.14 15.68
N PRO A 52 -19.53 -0.47 16.77
CA PRO A 52 -19.98 -0.10 18.13
C PRO A 52 -19.94 1.41 18.38
N ASP A 53 -19.15 2.15 17.64
CA ASP A 53 -19.00 3.60 17.72
C ASP A 53 -18.78 4.18 16.31
N MET A 54 -19.86 4.67 15.71
CA MET A 54 -19.82 5.28 14.37
C MET A 54 -19.04 6.61 14.34
N GLU A 55 -19.10 7.39 15.42
CA GLU A 55 -18.35 8.65 15.50
C GLU A 55 -16.85 8.39 15.54
N ALA A 56 -16.40 7.43 16.34
CA ALA A 56 -15.00 7.02 16.34
C ALA A 56 -14.56 6.45 14.99
N ALA A 57 -15.41 5.67 14.31
CA ALA A 57 -15.13 5.16 12.98
C ALA A 57 -14.97 6.30 11.95
N ALA A 58 -15.85 7.31 11.99
CA ALA A 58 -15.77 8.47 11.11
C ALA A 58 -14.50 9.30 11.36
N GLN A 59 -14.14 9.52 12.63
CA GLN A 59 -12.93 10.23 13.02
C GLN A 59 -11.67 9.48 12.56
N ALA A 60 -11.63 8.16 12.73
CA ALA A 60 -10.52 7.32 12.26
C ALA A 60 -10.37 7.36 10.73
N ALA A 61 -11.49 7.31 9.99
CA ALA A 61 -11.49 7.44 8.54
C ALA A 61 -10.94 8.80 8.09
N ALA A 62 -11.42 9.88 8.71
CA ALA A 62 -10.96 11.24 8.41
C ALA A 62 -9.48 11.44 8.74
N TRP A 63 -9.01 10.87 9.86
CA TRP A 63 -7.61 10.94 10.24
C TRP A 63 -6.71 10.19 9.24
N GLY A 64 -7.12 8.97 8.86
CA GLY A 64 -6.36 8.15 7.91
C GLY A 64 -6.14 8.81 6.55
N ILE A 65 -7.11 9.61 6.08
CA ILE A 65 -7.00 10.36 4.82
C ILE A 65 -6.14 11.62 5.01
N ARG A 66 -6.23 12.29 6.16
CA ARG A 66 -5.52 13.56 6.40
C ARG A 66 -4.07 13.37 6.84
N PHE A 67 -3.77 12.24 7.47
CA PHE A 67 -2.42 11.95 7.91
C PHE A 67 -1.43 11.99 6.73
N ASN A 68 -0.38 12.78 6.86
CA ASN A 68 0.61 13.01 5.81
C ASN A 68 -0.01 13.38 4.45
N SER A 69 -1.13 14.11 4.44
CA SER A 69 -1.88 14.50 3.23
C SER A 69 -2.35 13.29 2.39
N GLY A 70 -2.56 12.14 3.02
CA GLY A 70 -2.93 10.89 2.36
C GLY A 70 -1.80 10.25 1.54
N GLN A 71 -0.58 10.75 1.67
CA GLN A 71 0.58 10.31 0.89
C GLN A 71 1.35 9.19 1.62
N MET A 72 0.65 8.11 1.93
CA MET A 72 1.24 6.88 2.49
C MET A 72 0.75 5.69 1.70
N CYS A 73 1.61 4.68 1.52
CA CYS A 73 1.26 3.41 0.86
C CYS A 73 0.09 2.70 1.56
N THR A 74 -0.03 2.85 2.89
CA THR A 74 -1.09 2.26 3.72
C THR A 74 -2.28 3.18 3.96
N ALA A 75 -2.33 4.39 3.39
CA ALA A 75 -3.42 5.33 3.62
C ALA A 75 -4.78 4.71 3.21
N PRO A 76 -5.77 4.64 4.14
CA PRO A 76 -7.07 4.03 3.88
C PRO A 76 -7.99 5.00 3.12
N THR A 77 -7.63 5.27 1.87
CA THR A 77 -8.25 6.34 1.06
C THR A 77 -9.55 5.93 0.37
N ARG A 78 -9.98 4.67 0.53
CA ARG A 78 -11.26 4.19 0.01
C ARG A 78 -12.16 3.79 1.18
N LEU A 79 -13.08 4.69 1.55
CA LEU A 79 -14.09 4.36 2.56
C LEU A 79 -15.20 3.52 1.92
N LEU A 80 -15.41 2.33 2.44
CA LEU A 80 -16.48 1.42 2.08
C LEU A 80 -17.38 1.26 3.31
N SER A 81 -18.65 1.63 3.17
CA SER A 81 -19.64 1.50 4.23
C SER A 81 -20.93 0.91 3.70
N ASN A 82 -21.70 0.28 4.56
CA ASN A 82 -23.07 -0.07 4.22
C ASN A 82 -23.89 1.22 4.03
N SER A 83 -24.76 1.28 3.02
CA SER A 83 -25.52 2.49 2.62
C SER A 83 -26.37 3.10 3.73
N LEU A 84 -26.66 2.36 4.81
CA LEU A 84 -27.39 2.83 5.98
C LEU A 84 -26.51 3.57 7.02
N ALA A 85 -25.21 3.51 6.89
CA ALA A 85 -24.29 4.12 7.85
C ALA A 85 -23.99 5.62 7.57
N LEU A 86 -24.48 6.17 6.48
CA LEU A 86 -24.22 7.55 6.04
C LEU A 86 -25.47 8.46 6.05
N THR A 87 -26.56 8.00 6.64
CA THR A 87 -27.78 8.81 6.89
C THR A 87 -27.87 9.24 8.32
#